data_9fd5e0c0afd99c4d9e11e15547769263
#
_entry.id   9fd5e0c0afd99c4d9e11e15547769263
#
_cell.length_a   1.000
_cell.length_b   1.000
_cell.length_c   1.000
_cell.angle_alpha   90.00
_cell.angle_beta   90.00
_cell.angle_gamma   90.00
#
_symmetry.space_group_name_H-M   'P 1'
#
loop_
_entity.id
_entity.type
_entity.pdbx_description
1 polymer ?
#
loop_
_entity_poly.entity_id
_entity_poly.type
_entity_poly.pdbx_seq_one_letter_code
_entity_poly.pdbx_strand_id
1 'polypeptide(L)'
;LQRTFKAVLGITPKQYADSCRMRGFRQKLKAGHSVTRAMHDAGYSSTSRLYSRTASELGMEPAKYRRGAIAAPIRYLLADSPLGRMLVAATEKGICSIQFADCDEELEQALRQEFPFAVRRRDDGDLAHFVQNVISRMRGSEPAESLPLDIRATAFQRRVWTYLQSLGIGETKSYS
;
A
#
# COMPACT_ATOMS: atom_id res chain seq x y z
N LEU A 1 -20.68 8.60 21.31
CA LEU A 1 -19.92 7.42 20.84
C LEU A 1 -19.25 7.68 19.48
N GLN A 2 -19.99 8.15 18.44
CA GLN A 2 -19.44 8.38 17.10
C GLN A 2 -18.38 9.50 17.06
N ARG A 3 -18.65 10.61 17.77
CA ARG A 3 -17.70 11.74 17.89
C ARG A 3 -16.43 11.32 18.63
N THR A 4 -16.57 10.61 19.75
CA THR A 4 -15.47 10.12 20.57
C THR A 4 -14.61 9.12 19.79
N PHE A 5 -15.24 8.17 19.09
CA PHE A 5 -14.54 7.22 18.24
C PHE A 5 -13.74 7.90 17.13
N LYS A 6 -14.33 8.93 16.48
CA LYS A 6 -13.66 9.71 15.45
C LYS A 6 -12.52 10.58 16.03
N ALA A 7 -12.68 11.10 17.24
CA ALA A 7 -11.62 11.86 17.90
C ALA A 7 -10.40 10.98 18.23
N VAL A 8 -10.64 9.75 18.73
CA VAL A 8 -9.56 8.83 19.11
C VAL A 8 -8.90 8.17 17.91
N LEU A 9 -9.69 7.65 16.94
CA LEU A 9 -9.15 6.87 15.82
C LEU A 9 -9.05 7.66 14.50
N GLY A 10 -9.48 8.92 14.50
CA GLY A 10 -9.43 9.77 13.32
C GLY A 10 -10.40 9.38 12.19
N ILE A 11 -11.09 8.26 12.31
CA ILE A 11 -12.06 7.73 11.33
C ILE A 11 -13.40 7.42 12.00
N THR A 12 -14.46 7.39 11.20
CA THR A 12 -15.78 7.01 11.73
C THR A 12 -15.85 5.50 12.01
N PRO A 13 -16.73 5.05 12.95
CA PRO A 13 -16.99 3.63 13.18
C PRO A 13 -17.34 2.87 11.89
N LYS A 14 -18.07 3.51 10.99
CA LYS A 14 -18.43 2.96 9.68
C LYS A 14 -17.19 2.71 8.82
N GLN A 15 -16.28 3.68 8.72
CA GLN A 15 -15.03 3.54 7.96
C GLN A 15 -14.15 2.43 8.53
N TYR A 16 -14.09 2.32 9.86
CA TYR A 16 -13.37 1.24 10.53
C TYR A 16 -13.98 -0.14 10.23
N ALA A 17 -15.28 -0.27 10.39
CA ALA A 17 -16.01 -1.52 10.10
C ALA A 17 -15.83 -1.93 8.62
N ASP A 18 -15.90 -0.97 7.71
CA ASP A 18 -15.71 -1.20 6.28
C ASP A 18 -14.27 -1.67 5.96
N SER A 19 -13.26 -1.12 6.64
CA SER A 19 -11.85 -1.56 6.50
C SER A 19 -11.66 -2.99 7.01
N CYS A 20 -12.29 -3.34 8.13
CA CYS A 20 -12.26 -4.70 8.67
C CYS A 20 -12.94 -5.70 7.72
N ARG A 21 -14.09 -5.35 7.15
CA ARG A 21 -14.78 -6.19 6.16
C ARG A 21 -13.94 -6.41 4.91
N MET A 22 -13.30 -5.37 4.39
CA MET A 22 -12.42 -5.48 3.22
C MET A 22 -11.20 -6.35 3.48
N ARG A 23 -10.62 -6.26 4.68
CA ARG A 23 -9.51 -7.15 5.08
C ARG A 23 -9.96 -8.60 5.11
N GLY A 24 -11.09 -8.91 5.73
CA GLY A 24 -11.68 -10.25 5.76
C GLY A 24 -12.00 -10.78 4.35
N PHE A 25 -12.54 -9.92 3.48
CA PHE A 25 -12.81 -10.26 2.09
C PHE A 25 -11.55 -10.65 1.32
N ARG A 26 -10.47 -9.85 1.44
CA ARG A 26 -9.16 -10.14 0.83
C ARG A 26 -8.59 -11.48 1.30
N GLN A 27 -8.64 -11.75 2.60
CA GLN A 27 -8.13 -13.01 3.17
C GLN A 27 -8.86 -14.22 2.59
N LYS A 28 -10.18 -14.13 2.47
CA LYS A 28 -11.01 -15.21 1.91
C LYS A 28 -10.77 -15.43 0.41
N LEU A 29 -10.58 -14.36 -0.35
CA LEU A 29 -10.19 -14.47 -1.76
C LEU A 29 -8.81 -15.14 -1.91
N LYS A 30 -7.85 -14.78 -1.07
CA LYS A 30 -6.52 -15.44 -1.04
C LYS A 30 -6.61 -16.92 -0.66
N ALA A 31 -7.55 -17.28 0.20
CA ALA A 31 -7.84 -18.67 0.57
C ALA A 31 -8.62 -19.45 -0.50
N GLY A 32 -8.87 -18.84 -1.69
CA GLY A 32 -9.51 -19.50 -2.82
C GLY A 32 -11.05 -19.52 -2.79
N HIS A 33 -11.70 -18.86 -1.80
CA HIS A 33 -13.17 -18.78 -1.75
C HIS A 33 -13.73 -18.07 -2.99
N SER A 34 -14.94 -18.46 -3.42
CA SER A 34 -15.62 -17.73 -4.49
C SER A 34 -15.90 -16.28 -4.08
N VAL A 35 -15.95 -15.37 -5.05
CA VAL A 35 -16.22 -13.94 -4.79
C VAL A 35 -17.52 -13.76 -4.00
N THR A 36 -18.57 -14.49 -4.39
CA THR A 36 -19.88 -14.44 -3.71
C THR A 36 -19.78 -14.91 -2.26
N ARG A 37 -19.12 -16.05 -2.01
CA ARG A 37 -18.93 -16.57 -0.66
C ARG A 37 -18.09 -15.63 0.20
N ALA A 38 -16.96 -15.15 -0.34
CA ALA A 38 -16.10 -14.20 0.34
C ALA A 38 -16.83 -12.89 0.69
N MET A 39 -17.72 -12.43 -0.21
CA MET A 39 -18.57 -11.27 -0.01
C MET A 39 -19.54 -11.46 1.16
N HIS A 40 -20.32 -12.54 1.16
CA HIS A 40 -21.27 -12.85 2.23
C HIS A 40 -20.57 -13.01 3.57
N ASP A 41 -19.50 -13.80 3.60
CA ASP A 41 -18.72 -14.06 4.81
C ASP A 41 -18.01 -12.81 5.37
N ALA A 42 -17.76 -11.80 4.54
CA ALA A 42 -17.23 -10.50 4.95
C ALA A 42 -18.33 -9.49 5.34
N GLY A 43 -19.61 -9.88 5.28
CA GLY A 43 -20.74 -9.06 5.69
C GLY A 43 -21.12 -7.97 4.67
N TYR A 44 -20.88 -8.20 3.37
CA TYR A 44 -21.39 -7.33 2.31
C TYR A 44 -22.75 -7.82 1.83
N SER A 45 -23.76 -6.96 1.91
CA SER A 45 -25.13 -7.25 1.49
C SER A 45 -25.41 -6.91 -0.01
N SER A 46 -24.48 -6.22 -0.68
CA SER A 46 -24.65 -5.76 -2.05
C SER A 46 -23.38 -5.86 -2.87
N THR A 47 -23.48 -6.46 -4.03
CA THR A 47 -22.39 -6.59 -5.00
C THR A 47 -21.93 -5.23 -5.54
N SER A 48 -22.86 -4.31 -5.83
CA SER A 48 -22.54 -2.98 -6.34
C SER A 48 -21.67 -2.19 -5.37
N ARG A 49 -21.96 -2.26 -4.05
CA ARG A 49 -21.14 -1.61 -3.01
C ARG A 49 -19.76 -2.25 -2.87
N LEU A 50 -19.67 -3.55 -3.09
CA LEU A 50 -18.39 -4.24 -3.10
C LEU A 50 -17.56 -3.78 -4.31
N TYR A 51 -18.12 -3.86 -5.52
CA TYR A 51 -17.39 -3.56 -6.76
C TYR A 51 -16.94 -2.09 -6.84
N SER A 52 -17.75 -1.13 -6.38
CA SER A 52 -17.33 0.28 -6.34
C SER A 52 -16.13 0.53 -5.42
N ARG A 53 -15.97 -0.29 -4.38
CA ARG A 53 -14.86 -0.19 -3.43
C ARG A 53 -13.64 -1.04 -3.81
N THR A 54 -13.87 -2.20 -4.40
CA THR A 54 -12.78 -3.10 -4.77
C THR A 54 -11.89 -2.52 -5.85
N ALA A 55 -12.42 -1.73 -6.78
CA ALA A 55 -11.62 -1.04 -7.79
C ALA A 55 -10.59 -0.10 -7.15
N SER A 56 -10.96 0.62 -6.07
CA SER A 56 -10.07 1.54 -5.37
C SER A 56 -9.18 0.86 -4.31
N GLU A 57 -9.62 -0.25 -3.72
CA GLU A 57 -8.93 -0.87 -2.59
C GLU A 57 -8.15 -2.14 -2.97
N LEU A 58 -8.58 -2.90 -3.99
CA LEU A 58 -7.84 -4.04 -4.54
C LEU A 58 -6.99 -3.65 -5.75
N GLY A 59 -7.27 -2.50 -6.38
CA GLY A 59 -6.65 -2.08 -7.63
C GLY A 59 -7.03 -2.96 -8.83
N MET A 60 -7.98 -3.90 -8.65
CA MET A 60 -8.47 -4.80 -9.70
C MET A 60 -9.81 -5.42 -9.30
N GLU A 61 -10.47 -6.06 -10.27
CA GLU A 61 -11.71 -6.81 -10.01
C GLU A 61 -11.48 -8.00 -9.06
N PRO A 62 -12.42 -8.29 -8.13
CA PRO A 62 -12.30 -9.40 -7.18
C PRO A 62 -12.06 -10.76 -7.83
N ALA A 63 -12.67 -11.02 -9.00
CA ALA A 63 -12.48 -12.26 -9.74
C ALA A 63 -11.05 -12.41 -10.27
N LYS A 64 -10.44 -11.32 -10.73
CA LYS A 64 -9.03 -11.29 -11.14
C LYS A 64 -8.12 -11.49 -9.93
N TYR A 65 -8.39 -10.82 -8.83
CA TYR A 65 -7.63 -10.97 -7.59
C TYR A 65 -7.62 -12.42 -7.08
N ARG A 66 -8.78 -13.10 -7.10
CA ARG A 66 -8.91 -14.52 -6.69
C ARG A 66 -8.10 -15.47 -7.57
N ARG A 67 -8.06 -15.24 -8.88
CA ARG A 67 -7.33 -16.10 -9.83
C ARG A 67 -5.82 -15.92 -9.77
N GLY A 68 -5.30 -15.13 -8.82
CA GLY A 68 -3.91 -14.74 -8.83
C GLY A 68 -3.55 -13.90 -10.06
N ALA A 69 -4.58 -13.25 -10.67
CA ALA A 69 -4.33 -12.44 -11.83
C ALA A 69 -3.31 -11.38 -11.45
N ILE A 70 -2.31 -11.38 -12.26
CA ILE A 70 -1.17 -10.50 -12.27
C ILE A 70 -1.64 -9.10 -11.91
N ALA A 71 -1.34 -8.67 -10.71
CA ALA A 71 -1.35 -7.27 -10.38
C ALA A 71 -0.48 -6.56 -11.43
N ALA A 72 -0.74 -5.29 -11.68
CA ALA A 72 0.11 -4.52 -12.57
C ALA A 72 1.58 -4.86 -12.35
N PRO A 73 2.38 -5.02 -13.39
CA PRO A 73 3.78 -5.37 -13.24
C PRO A 73 4.44 -4.37 -12.29
N ILE A 74 5.16 -4.90 -11.32
CA ILE A 74 5.93 -4.11 -10.37
C ILE A 74 7.38 -4.12 -10.86
N ARG A 75 7.91 -2.92 -11.11
CA ARG A 75 9.35 -2.73 -11.32
C ARG A 75 9.97 -2.36 -9.99
N TYR A 76 11.17 -2.83 -9.70
CA TYR A 76 11.89 -2.50 -8.48
C TYR A 76 13.37 -2.27 -8.75
N LEU A 77 13.96 -1.37 -7.98
CA LEU A 77 15.38 -1.05 -7.99
C LEU A 77 15.92 -1.16 -6.57
N LEU A 78 17.10 -1.74 -6.45
CA LEU A 78 17.86 -1.87 -5.21
C LEU A 78 18.98 -0.82 -5.20
N ALA A 79 19.15 -0.11 -4.10
CA ALA A 79 20.14 0.94 -3.96
C ALA A 79 20.65 1.05 -2.53
N ASP A 80 21.82 1.63 -2.36
CA ASP A 80 22.31 2.05 -1.06
C ASP A 80 21.68 3.36 -0.63
N SER A 81 21.34 3.47 0.64
CA SER A 81 20.76 4.66 1.23
C SER A 81 21.42 5.00 2.58
N PRO A 82 21.19 6.21 3.13
CA PRO A 82 21.68 6.57 4.47
C PRO A 82 21.19 5.65 5.61
N LEU A 83 20.09 4.88 5.37
CA LEU A 83 19.51 3.95 6.34
C LEU A 83 19.83 2.49 6.04
N GLY A 84 20.78 2.22 5.16
CA GLY A 84 21.15 0.88 4.73
C GLY A 84 20.65 0.52 3.33
N ARG A 85 20.63 -0.76 3.03
CA ARG A 85 20.18 -1.25 1.73
C ARG A 85 18.68 -1.01 1.54
N MET A 86 18.27 -0.47 0.39
CA MET A 86 16.90 -0.02 0.13
C MET A 86 16.38 -0.65 -1.18
N LEU A 87 15.11 -1.02 -1.18
CA LEU A 87 14.34 -1.39 -2.35
C LEU A 87 13.23 -0.35 -2.59
N VAL A 88 13.18 0.20 -3.79
CA VAL A 88 12.06 1.03 -4.26
C VAL A 88 11.31 0.25 -5.33
N ALA A 89 10.01 0.04 -5.12
CA ALA A 89 9.14 -0.63 -6.07
C ALA A 89 8.05 0.32 -6.56
N ALA A 90 7.76 0.26 -7.87
CA ALA A 90 6.77 1.10 -8.51
C ALA A 90 5.91 0.33 -9.51
N THR A 91 4.68 0.78 -9.67
CA THR A 91 3.78 0.45 -10.77
C THR A 91 3.82 1.59 -11.81
N GLU A 92 3.02 1.48 -12.87
CA GLU A 92 2.81 2.59 -13.82
C GLU A 92 2.22 3.86 -13.19
N LYS A 93 1.61 3.73 -12.00
CA LYS A 93 0.97 4.84 -11.29
C LYS A 93 1.91 5.56 -10.31
N GLY A 94 3.03 4.94 -9.96
CA GLY A 94 3.99 5.50 -9.02
C GLY A 94 4.53 4.47 -8.02
N ILE A 95 5.24 4.97 -7.01
CA ILE A 95 5.85 4.15 -5.97
C ILE A 95 4.77 3.43 -5.15
N CYS A 96 4.90 2.11 -5.05
CA CYS A 96 3.98 1.26 -4.30
C CYS A 96 4.61 0.64 -3.04
N SER A 97 5.95 0.57 -2.95
CA SER A 97 6.66 0.09 -1.76
C SER A 97 8.06 0.68 -1.68
N ILE A 98 8.50 1.00 -0.46
CA ILE A 98 9.90 1.29 -0.11
C ILE A 98 10.23 0.44 1.11
N GLN A 99 11.30 -0.32 1.04
CA GLN A 99 11.72 -1.24 2.10
C GLN A 99 13.22 -1.10 2.38
N PHE A 100 13.64 -1.38 3.61
CA PHE A 100 15.03 -1.37 4.05
C PHE A 100 15.35 -2.71 4.69
N ALA A 101 16.53 -3.23 4.43
CA ALA A 101 17.07 -4.44 5.04
C ALA A 101 18.59 -4.46 4.96
N ASP A 102 19.21 -5.50 5.50
CA ASP A 102 20.67 -5.63 5.49
C ASP A 102 21.18 -6.18 4.14
N CYS A 103 20.36 -6.95 3.40
CA CYS A 103 20.74 -7.52 2.11
C CYS A 103 19.61 -7.51 1.06
N ASP A 104 20.00 -7.71 -0.19
CA ASP A 104 19.09 -7.71 -1.36
C ASP A 104 18.07 -8.86 -1.29
N GLU A 105 18.48 -10.03 -0.80
CA GLU A 105 17.66 -11.23 -0.70
C GLU A 105 16.46 -11.03 0.23
N GLU A 106 16.68 -10.36 1.37
CA GLU A 106 15.61 -10.05 2.33
C GLU A 106 14.61 -9.07 1.72
N LEU A 107 15.09 -8.05 1.01
CA LEU A 107 14.26 -7.07 0.32
C LEU A 107 13.40 -7.71 -0.77
N GLU A 108 14.00 -8.56 -1.59
CA GLU A 108 13.25 -9.26 -2.63
C GLU A 108 12.24 -10.26 -2.05
N GLN A 109 12.57 -10.91 -0.94
CA GLN A 109 11.65 -11.81 -0.25
C GLN A 109 10.47 -11.04 0.35
N ALA A 110 10.73 -9.90 1.00
CA ALA A 110 9.69 -9.03 1.54
C ALA A 110 8.77 -8.51 0.44
N LEU A 111 9.32 -8.09 -0.70
CA LEU A 111 8.52 -7.68 -1.86
C LEU A 111 7.64 -8.83 -2.39
N ARG A 112 8.15 -10.06 -2.41
CA ARG A 112 7.37 -11.25 -2.80
C ARG A 112 6.23 -11.53 -1.84
N GLN A 113 6.45 -11.35 -0.54
CA GLN A 113 5.41 -11.55 0.47
C GLN A 113 4.34 -10.45 0.42
N GLU A 114 4.74 -9.21 0.17
CA GLU A 114 3.81 -8.09 0.06
C GLU A 114 2.93 -8.19 -1.19
N PHE A 115 3.51 -8.58 -2.31
CA PHE A 115 2.83 -8.68 -3.61
C PHE A 115 2.94 -10.10 -4.21
N PRO A 116 2.33 -11.12 -3.61
CA PRO A 116 2.54 -12.53 -3.98
C PRO A 116 2.12 -12.84 -5.43
N PHE A 117 1.20 -12.08 -6.00
CA PHE A 117 0.66 -12.30 -7.34
C PHE A 117 1.18 -11.32 -8.40
N ALA A 118 2.08 -10.42 -8.04
CA ALA A 118 2.64 -9.46 -8.99
C ALA A 118 3.75 -10.10 -9.84
N VAL A 119 3.80 -9.75 -11.11
CA VAL A 119 5.00 -9.92 -11.92
C VAL A 119 6.00 -8.86 -11.48
N ARG A 120 7.11 -9.30 -10.91
CA ARG A 120 8.18 -8.42 -10.41
C ARG A 120 9.33 -8.45 -11.40
N ARG A 121 9.78 -7.28 -11.81
CA ARG A 121 10.94 -7.13 -12.70
C ARG A 121 11.92 -6.17 -12.05
N ARG A 122 13.18 -6.58 -12.00
CA ARG A 122 14.26 -5.66 -11.64
C ARG A 122 14.36 -4.61 -12.74
N ASP A 123 14.46 -3.38 -12.32
CA ASP A 123 14.50 -2.24 -13.23
C ASP A 123 15.94 -1.97 -13.67
N ASP A 124 16.13 -1.59 -14.92
CA ASP A 124 17.43 -1.34 -15.49
C ASP A 124 17.81 0.16 -15.45
N GLY A 125 17.11 0.96 -14.66
CA GLY A 125 17.43 2.37 -14.42
C GLY A 125 16.29 3.37 -14.55
N ASP A 126 15.13 3.00 -15.10
CA ASP A 126 13.96 3.89 -15.21
C ASP A 126 13.47 4.40 -13.84
N LEU A 127 13.65 3.61 -12.77
CA LEU A 127 13.32 4.01 -11.40
C LEU A 127 14.43 4.81 -10.70
N ALA A 128 15.58 5.03 -11.35
CA ALA A 128 16.70 5.72 -10.72
C ALA A 128 16.34 7.11 -10.22
N HIS A 129 15.51 7.86 -10.95
CA HIS A 129 15.03 9.17 -10.54
C HIS A 129 14.18 9.11 -9.25
N PHE A 130 13.34 8.08 -9.06
CA PHE A 130 12.60 7.88 -7.82
C PHE A 130 13.52 7.58 -6.66
N VAL A 131 14.52 6.71 -6.86
CA VAL A 131 15.53 6.38 -5.87
C VAL A 131 16.30 7.61 -5.43
N GLN A 132 16.77 8.42 -6.39
CA GLN A 132 17.49 9.67 -6.09
C GLN A 132 16.64 10.67 -5.32
N ASN A 133 15.37 10.84 -5.68
CA ASN A 133 14.45 11.71 -4.97
C ASN A 133 14.19 11.21 -3.54
N VAL A 134 14.06 9.91 -3.33
CA VAL A 134 13.91 9.32 -1.98
C VAL A 134 15.16 9.59 -1.16
N ILE A 135 16.36 9.33 -1.71
CA ILE A 135 17.65 9.55 -1.01
C ILE A 135 17.85 11.04 -0.68
N SER A 136 17.50 11.93 -1.61
CA SER A 136 17.60 13.38 -1.38
C SER A 136 16.73 13.84 -0.22
N ARG A 137 15.49 13.34 -0.14
CA ARG A 137 14.60 13.61 1.01
C ARG A 137 15.17 13.08 2.32
N MET A 138 15.76 11.88 2.31
CA MET A 138 16.38 11.31 3.51
C MET A 138 17.59 12.16 4.02
N ARG A 139 18.27 12.85 3.10
CA ARG A 139 19.36 13.76 3.42
C ARG A 139 18.90 15.18 3.78
N GLY A 140 17.58 15.41 3.84
CA GLY A 140 17.02 16.72 4.18
C GLY A 140 17.01 17.72 3.03
N SER A 141 17.31 17.29 1.80
CA SER A 141 17.22 18.14 0.61
C SER A 141 15.79 18.13 0.07
N GLU A 142 15.27 19.29 -0.34
CA GLU A 142 13.99 19.32 -1.04
C GLU A 142 14.12 18.65 -2.41
N PRO A 143 13.28 17.66 -2.73
CA PRO A 143 13.35 17.03 -4.04
C PRO A 143 12.79 17.97 -5.11
N ALA A 144 13.35 17.90 -6.29
CA ALA A 144 12.93 18.71 -7.45
C ALA A 144 11.49 18.43 -7.90
N GLU A 145 10.94 17.24 -7.58
CA GLU A 145 9.61 16.82 -8.00
C GLU A 145 8.86 16.06 -6.91
N SER A 146 7.53 16.13 -6.91
CA SER A 146 6.70 15.30 -6.07
C SER A 146 6.73 13.85 -6.60
N LEU A 147 6.94 12.88 -5.70
CA LEU A 147 6.94 11.47 -6.06
C LEU A 147 5.50 10.99 -6.28
N PRO A 148 5.13 10.45 -7.44
CA PRO A 148 3.85 9.81 -7.62
C PRO A 148 3.79 8.55 -6.77
N LEU A 149 2.69 8.38 -6.03
CA LEU A 149 2.50 7.27 -5.10
C LEU A 149 1.31 6.41 -5.54
N ASP A 150 1.52 5.10 -5.70
CA ASP A 150 0.46 4.10 -5.87
C ASP A 150 0.22 3.36 -4.55
N ILE A 151 -0.22 4.09 -3.56
CA ILE A 151 -0.39 3.57 -2.20
C ILE A 151 -1.73 2.88 -2.07
N ARG A 152 -1.71 1.57 -1.86
CA ARG A 152 -2.88 0.77 -1.54
C ARG A 152 -3.13 0.77 -0.04
N ALA A 153 -3.78 1.82 0.44
CA ALA A 153 -4.01 2.03 1.86
C ALA A 153 -5.49 2.01 2.22
N THR A 154 -5.77 1.59 3.46
CA THR A 154 -7.07 1.85 4.08
C THR A 154 -7.28 3.36 4.25
N ALA A 155 -8.53 3.79 4.41
CA ALA A 155 -8.84 5.21 4.67
C ALA A 155 -8.08 5.76 5.90
N PHE A 156 -7.86 4.92 6.91
CA PHE A 156 -7.08 5.26 8.10
C PHE A 156 -5.60 5.48 7.76
N GLN A 157 -4.97 4.51 7.08
CA GLN A 157 -3.57 4.62 6.68
C GLN A 157 -3.31 5.84 5.79
N ARG A 158 -4.21 6.16 4.85
CA ARG A 158 -4.09 7.38 4.04
C ARG A 158 -4.07 8.64 4.90
N ARG A 159 -4.94 8.72 5.91
CA ARG A 159 -4.96 9.89 6.81
C ARG A 159 -3.70 9.98 7.63
N VAL A 160 -3.22 8.87 8.18
CA VAL A 160 -1.94 8.84 8.90
C VAL A 160 -0.81 9.31 7.98
N TRP A 161 -0.73 8.83 6.76
CA TRP A 161 0.29 9.24 5.81
C TRP A 161 0.18 10.69 5.37
N THR A 162 -1.06 11.18 5.11
CA THR A 162 -1.26 12.62 4.82
C THR A 162 -0.80 13.48 6.00
N TYR A 163 -1.09 13.04 7.22
CA TYR A 163 -0.62 13.74 8.42
C TYR A 163 0.89 13.67 8.57
N LEU A 164 1.51 12.49 8.36
CA LEU A 164 2.96 12.34 8.39
C LEU A 164 3.66 13.19 7.32
N GLN A 165 3.07 13.36 6.15
CA GLN A 165 3.58 14.26 5.11
C GLN A 165 3.56 15.75 5.50
N SER A 166 2.71 16.14 6.45
CA SER A 166 2.64 17.52 6.97
C SER A 166 3.63 17.79 8.12
N LEU A 167 4.32 16.76 8.64
CA LEU A 167 5.33 16.92 9.67
C LEU A 167 6.66 17.37 9.06
N GLY A 168 7.32 18.29 9.73
CA GLY A 168 8.69 18.67 9.41
C GLY A 168 9.69 17.55 9.70
N ILE A 169 10.84 17.60 9.05
CA ILE A 169 11.93 16.64 9.29
C ILE A 169 12.36 16.76 10.76
N GLY A 170 12.40 15.62 11.47
CA GLY A 170 12.74 15.56 12.92
C GLY A 170 11.56 15.85 13.84
N GLU A 171 10.39 16.23 13.34
CA GLU A 171 9.18 16.41 14.15
C GLU A 171 8.57 15.06 14.50
N THR A 172 8.30 14.83 15.79
CA THR A 172 7.62 13.63 16.29
C THR A 172 6.31 13.98 16.94
N LYS A 173 5.30 13.13 16.81
CA LYS A 173 4.01 13.26 17.49
C LYS A 173 3.62 11.92 18.12
N SER A 174 3.08 11.96 19.32
CA SER A 174 2.53 10.76 19.96
C SER A 174 1.13 10.44 19.44
N TYR A 175 0.77 9.16 19.49
CA TYR A 175 -0.60 8.73 19.31
C TYR A 175 -1.36 9.00 20.62
N SER A 176 -1.88 10.19 20.78
CA SER A 176 -2.75 10.58 21.89
C SER A 176 -4.12 11.03 21.39
#